data_97783183ec39216ee524d2d2efb2639f
#
_entry.id   97783183ec39216ee524d2d2efb2639f
#
_cell.length_a   1.000
_cell.length_b   1.000
_cell.length_c   1.000
_cell.angle_alpha   90.00
_cell.angle_beta   90.00
_cell.angle_gamma   90.00
#
_symmetry.space_group_name_H-M   'P 1'
#
loop_
_entity.id
_entity.type
_entity.pdbx_description
1 polymer ?
#
loop_
_entity_poly.entity_id
_entity_poly.type
_entity_poly.pdbx_seq_one_letter_code
_entity_poly.pdbx_strand_id
1 'polypeptide(L)'
;MQPLVLEFIESLQNKKYAANSIQSHRLDLLKFLKWLEIDVDDSDSQKLLALIRKLSPEDIENYLSFLRESFKPRTLARHISSLRLFLDHLELSGLIKTSPAHQIRFPEVXPEAPEILSTEEVVALLETPSLEHYLGLRDRAMLELLYSSGLKVKELLELDVDDLFLDLEFLKVRSKRERMVPMTSKAVEVLRDYLDQARTERLLHPEDSCLFPGRNGTRMSRVGFWSMIKKHALRAGITSRINPRILRHSFAVHLLQNGIDLTDIRDLFGYVSLDATLQYAHVNRPDFFAVYHELHPRGQKHTEGE
;
A
#
# COMPACT_ATOMS: atom_id res chain seq x y z
N MET A 1 -2.80 26.56 -12.42
CA MET A 1 -2.72 26.24 -10.99
C MET A 1 -1.92 27.29 -10.26
N GLN A 2 -2.34 27.67 -9.05
CA GLN A 2 -1.77 28.73 -8.24
C GLN A 2 -0.23 28.60 -8.09
N PRO A 3 0.57 29.63 -8.41
CA PRO A 3 2.03 29.50 -8.47
C PRO A 3 2.70 29.08 -7.16
N LEU A 4 2.23 29.56 -6.01
CA LEU A 4 2.81 29.17 -4.71
C LEU A 4 2.63 27.69 -4.42
N VAL A 5 1.52 27.11 -4.87
CA VAL A 5 1.30 25.66 -4.73
C VAL A 5 2.24 24.90 -5.67
N LEU A 6 2.46 25.40 -6.89
CA LEU A 6 3.43 24.79 -7.81
C LEU A 6 4.84 24.78 -7.23
N GLU A 7 5.30 25.92 -6.71
CA GLU A 7 6.62 26.04 -6.07
C GLU A 7 6.77 25.06 -4.89
N PHE A 8 5.72 24.96 -4.08
CA PHE A 8 5.70 23.98 -2.98
C PHE A 8 5.80 22.54 -3.52
N ILE A 9 5.04 22.20 -4.55
CA ILE A 9 5.07 20.85 -5.15
C ILE A 9 6.48 20.54 -5.69
N GLU A 10 7.12 21.50 -6.36
CA GLU A 10 8.50 21.36 -6.83
C GLU A 10 9.46 21.12 -5.66
N SER A 11 9.27 21.83 -4.54
CA SER A 11 10.10 21.62 -3.35
C SER A 11 9.98 20.20 -2.79
N LEU A 12 8.77 19.62 -2.82
CA LEU A 12 8.54 18.22 -2.41
C LEU A 12 9.21 17.23 -3.37
N GLN A 13 9.18 17.52 -4.68
CA GLN A 13 9.86 16.70 -5.70
C GLN A 13 11.38 16.70 -5.45
N ASN A 14 11.95 17.90 -5.20
CA ASN A 14 13.38 18.06 -4.90
C ASN A 14 13.78 17.31 -3.62
N LYS A 15 12.90 17.25 -2.63
CA LYS A 15 13.08 16.46 -1.39
C LYS A 15 12.77 14.97 -1.57
N LYS A 16 12.48 14.52 -2.81
CA LYS A 16 12.24 13.12 -3.18
C LYS A 16 11.03 12.46 -2.48
N TYR A 17 9.99 13.25 -2.22
CA TYR A 17 8.71 12.69 -1.75
C TYR A 17 8.13 11.75 -2.80
N ALA A 18 7.42 10.70 -2.35
CA ALA A 18 6.76 9.76 -3.28
C ALA A 18 5.66 10.48 -4.08
N ALA A 19 5.52 10.13 -5.36
CA ALA A 19 4.54 10.75 -6.28
C ALA A 19 3.11 10.75 -5.70
N ASN A 20 2.68 9.65 -5.08
CA ASN A 20 1.34 9.57 -4.46
C ASN A 20 1.20 10.51 -3.26
N SER A 21 2.28 10.72 -2.49
CA SER A 21 2.28 11.68 -1.37
C SER A 21 2.15 13.11 -1.89
N ILE A 22 2.91 13.45 -2.92
CA ILE A 22 2.86 14.77 -3.58
C ILE A 22 1.45 15.03 -4.09
N GLN A 23 0.85 14.06 -4.78
CA GLN A 23 -0.53 14.19 -5.29
C GLN A 23 -1.54 14.39 -4.15
N SER A 24 -1.37 13.70 -3.03
CA SER A 24 -2.24 13.86 -1.87
C SER A 24 -2.12 15.27 -1.27
N HIS A 25 -0.87 15.76 -1.08
CA HIS A 25 -0.64 17.12 -0.58
C HIS A 25 -1.24 18.16 -1.53
N ARG A 26 -1.08 17.96 -2.85
CA ARG A 26 -1.67 18.83 -3.87
C ARG A 26 -3.19 18.92 -3.71
N LEU A 27 -3.87 17.78 -3.66
CA LEU A 27 -5.34 17.74 -3.55
C LEU A 27 -5.84 18.38 -2.25
N ASP A 28 -5.12 18.17 -1.15
CA ASP A 28 -5.48 18.78 0.13
C ASP A 28 -5.36 20.31 0.06
N LEU A 29 -4.31 20.82 -0.58
CA LEU A 29 -4.12 22.27 -0.73
C LEU A 29 -5.17 22.89 -1.67
N LEU A 30 -5.56 22.20 -2.74
CA LEU A 30 -6.63 22.69 -3.61
C LEU A 30 -7.94 22.85 -2.81
N LYS A 31 -8.22 21.94 -1.88
CA LYS A 31 -9.39 22.06 -0.99
C LYS A 31 -9.26 23.26 -0.05
N PHE A 32 -8.06 23.51 0.47
CA PHE A 32 -7.78 24.69 1.31
C PHE A 32 -7.99 26.00 0.52
N LEU A 33 -7.46 26.09 -0.70
CA LEU A 33 -7.65 27.25 -1.58
C LEU A 33 -9.14 27.49 -1.85
N LYS A 34 -9.89 26.44 -2.12
CA LYS A 34 -11.33 26.52 -2.35
C LYS A 34 -12.05 27.06 -1.11
N TRP A 35 -11.65 26.63 0.09
CA TRP A 35 -12.21 27.14 1.35
C TRP A 35 -11.91 28.63 1.54
N LEU A 36 -10.72 29.08 1.11
CA LEU A 36 -10.33 30.51 1.11
C LEU A 36 -11.00 31.31 -0.01
N GLU A 37 -11.84 30.67 -0.83
CA GLU A 37 -12.49 31.27 -2.01
C GLU A 37 -11.47 31.77 -3.05
N ILE A 38 -10.32 31.11 -3.14
CA ILE A 38 -9.30 31.37 -4.15
C ILE A 38 -9.47 30.35 -5.30
N ASP A 39 -9.56 30.88 -6.52
CA ASP A 39 -9.57 30.05 -7.72
C ASP A 39 -8.22 29.34 -7.85
N VAL A 40 -8.28 28.03 -8.07
CA VAL A 40 -7.07 27.21 -8.21
C VAL A 40 -6.19 27.61 -9.40
N ASP A 41 -6.77 28.27 -10.38
CA ASP A 41 -6.06 28.77 -11.57
C ASP A 41 -5.73 30.27 -11.46
N ASP A 42 -6.07 30.93 -10.34
CA ASP A 42 -5.66 32.31 -10.10
C ASP A 42 -4.14 32.40 -9.99
N SER A 43 -3.52 33.19 -10.85
CA SER A 43 -2.07 33.36 -10.88
C SER A 43 -1.58 34.44 -9.91
N ASP A 44 -2.49 35.12 -9.20
CA ASP A 44 -2.13 36.22 -8.28
C ASP A 44 -1.64 35.66 -6.93
N SER A 45 -0.34 35.44 -6.83
CA SER A 45 0.31 34.98 -5.60
C SER A 45 0.19 36.01 -4.46
N GLN A 46 0.16 37.31 -4.78
CA GLN A 46 0.07 38.35 -3.76
C GLN A 46 -1.31 38.36 -3.08
N LYS A 47 -2.36 38.07 -3.82
CA LYS A 47 -3.71 37.92 -3.28
C LYS A 47 -3.75 36.76 -2.28
N LEU A 48 -3.21 35.60 -2.64
CA LEU A 48 -3.16 34.45 -1.74
C LEU A 48 -2.30 34.74 -0.51
N LEU A 49 -1.12 35.33 -0.66
CA LEU A 49 -0.25 35.70 0.45
C LEU A 49 -0.92 36.71 1.39
N ALA A 50 -1.64 37.68 0.84
CA ALA A 50 -2.36 38.66 1.67
C ALA A 50 -3.42 38.00 2.54
N LEU A 51 -4.11 37.00 2.01
CA LEU A 51 -5.08 36.19 2.79
C LEU A 51 -4.39 35.33 3.84
N ILE A 52 -3.33 34.61 3.46
CA ILE A 52 -2.60 33.73 4.38
C ILE A 52 -1.99 34.53 5.55
N ARG A 53 -1.46 35.74 5.28
CA ARG A 53 -0.88 36.60 6.31
C ARG A 53 -1.90 37.09 7.34
N LYS A 54 -3.19 37.10 6.99
CA LYS A 54 -4.29 37.50 7.86
C LYS A 54 -4.87 36.33 8.65
N LEU A 55 -4.56 35.09 8.25
CA LEU A 55 -5.11 33.91 8.92
C LEU A 55 -4.65 33.84 10.37
N SER A 56 -5.58 33.74 11.25
CA SER A 56 -5.35 33.45 12.68
C SER A 56 -5.38 31.94 12.92
N PRO A 57 -4.88 31.47 14.07
CA PRO A 57 -5.08 30.08 14.48
C PRO A 57 -6.59 29.69 14.54
N GLU A 58 -7.45 30.64 14.88
CA GLU A 58 -8.90 30.44 14.90
C GLU A 58 -9.46 30.16 13.49
N ASP A 59 -8.99 30.88 12.47
CA ASP A 59 -9.39 30.64 11.08
C ASP A 59 -9.01 29.23 10.64
N ILE A 60 -7.81 28.79 11.00
CA ILE A 60 -7.36 27.43 10.71
C ILE A 60 -8.26 26.41 11.43
N GLU A 61 -8.62 26.66 12.70
CA GLU A 61 -9.52 25.76 13.43
C GLU A 61 -10.92 25.71 12.79
N ASN A 62 -11.40 26.84 12.26
CA ASN A 62 -12.64 26.87 11.50
C ASN A 62 -12.57 26.01 10.23
N TYR A 63 -11.43 26.07 9.53
CA TYR A 63 -11.19 25.20 8.37
C TYR A 63 -11.17 23.72 8.79
N LEU A 64 -10.52 23.40 9.90
CA LEU A 64 -10.47 22.02 10.39
C LEU A 64 -11.87 21.53 10.83
N SER A 65 -12.67 22.42 11.42
CA SER A 65 -14.05 22.09 11.79
C SER A 65 -14.90 21.75 10.56
N PHE A 66 -14.75 22.56 9.50
CA PHE A 66 -15.36 22.28 8.19
C PHE A 66 -14.94 20.90 7.66
N LEU A 67 -13.66 20.55 7.79
CA LEU A 67 -13.15 19.23 7.33
C LEU A 67 -13.69 18.08 8.19
N ARG A 68 -13.88 18.28 9.51
CA ARG A 68 -14.41 17.25 10.43
C ARG A 68 -15.80 16.77 10.04
N GLU A 69 -16.60 17.62 9.43
CA GLU A 69 -17.95 17.26 8.95
C GLU A 69 -17.89 16.22 7.82
N SER A 70 -16.81 16.19 7.06
CA SER A 70 -16.69 15.37 5.85
C SER A 70 -15.67 14.23 5.95
N PHE A 71 -14.74 14.29 6.90
CA PHE A 71 -13.58 13.38 6.89
C PHE A 71 -13.36 12.71 8.24
N LYS A 72 -12.92 11.44 8.17
CA LYS A 72 -12.49 10.67 9.34
C LYS A 72 -11.19 11.26 9.93
N PRO A 73 -10.91 11.05 11.23
CA PRO A 73 -9.72 11.60 11.91
C PRO A 73 -8.40 11.37 11.16
N ARG A 74 -8.20 10.20 10.57
CA ARG A 74 -6.98 9.87 9.81
C ARG A 74 -6.81 10.75 8.57
N THR A 75 -7.90 11.00 7.85
CA THR A 75 -7.90 11.90 6.68
C THR A 75 -7.68 13.34 7.12
N LEU A 76 -8.31 13.75 8.22
CA LEU A 76 -8.10 15.08 8.81
C LEU A 76 -6.63 15.28 9.20
N ALA A 77 -6.00 14.31 9.87
CA ALA A 77 -4.57 14.38 10.23
C ALA A 77 -3.70 14.58 8.98
N ARG A 78 -4.03 13.93 7.85
CA ARG A 78 -3.32 14.11 6.58
C ARG A 78 -3.49 15.54 6.05
N HIS A 79 -4.71 16.08 6.08
CA HIS A 79 -4.96 17.49 5.68
C HIS A 79 -4.15 18.47 6.53
N ILE A 80 -4.09 18.25 7.85
CA ILE A 80 -3.28 19.07 8.76
C ILE A 80 -1.81 19.01 8.34
N SER A 81 -1.28 17.81 8.06
CA SER A 81 0.09 17.63 7.61
C SER A 81 0.37 18.40 6.32
N SER A 82 -0.54 18.32 5.35
CA SER A 82 -0.41 19.03 4.07
C SER A 82 -0.38 20.54 4.28
N LEU A 83 -1.29 21.04 5.10
CA LEU A 83 -1.39 22.48 5.41
C LEU A 83 -0.14 22.98 6.13
N ARG A 84 0.32 22.24 7.15
CA ARG A 84 1.56 22.59 7.88
C ARG A 84 2.76 22.66 6.94
N LEU A 85 2.97 21.61 6.14
CA LEU A 85 4.10 21.57 5.20
C LEU A 85 4.09 22.76 4.24
N PHE A 86 2.92 23.15 3.76
CA PHE A 86 2.77 24.28 2.85
C PHE A 86 3.08 25.61 3.57
N LEU A 87 2.47 25.84 4.73
CA LEU A 87 2.67 27.08 5.49
C LEU A 87 4.12 27.20 6.01
N ASP A 88 4.72 26.09 6.42
CA ASP A 88 6.13 26.04 6.81
C ASP A 88 7.05 26.37 5.62
N HIS A 89 6.70 25.88 4.42
CA HIS A 89 7.42 26.23 3.18
C HIS A 89 7.37 27.75 2.92
N LEU A 90 6.20 28.38 3.07
CA LEU A 90 6.05 29.82 2.90
C LEU A 90 6.83 30.61 3.96
N GLU A 91 6.86 30.14 5.20
CA GLU A 91 7.62 30.75 6.29
C GLU A 91 9.14 30.65 6.02
N LEU A 92 9.62 29.47 5.65
CA LEU A 92 11.03 29.24 5.32
C LEU A 92 11.49 30.04 4.11
N SER A 93 10.59 30.31 3.16
CA SER A 93 10.86 31.15 1.98
C SER A 93 10.74 32.65 2.30
N GLY A 94 10.44 33.02 3.55
CA GLY A 94 10.31 34.42 3.96
C GLY A 94 9.04 35.11 3.42
N LEU A 95 8.09 34.35 2.88
CA LEU A 95 6.87 34.90 2.29
C LEU A 95 5.83 35.24 3.37
N ILE A 96 5.88 34.54 4.50
CA ILE A 96 5.10 34.86 5.72
C ILE A 96 6.04 34.87 6.93
N LYS A 97 5.69 35.62 7.98
CA LYS A 97 6.53 35.76 9.19
C LYS A 97 6.46 34.52 10.08
N THR A 98 5.26 33.95 10.23
CA THR A 98 5.00 32.81 11.13
C THR A 98 3.83 32.01 10.57
N SER A 99 3.95 30.71 10.60
CA SER A 99 2.88 29.81 10.17
C SER A 99 1.74 29.80 11.20
N PRO A 100 0.51 30.14 10.82
CA PRO A 100 -0.63 30.04 11.75
C PRO A 100 -0.97 28.58 12.10
N ALA A 101 -0.35 27.62 11.45
CA ALA A 101 -0.60 26.19 11.69
C ALA A 101 0.29 25.59 12.79
N HIS A 102 1.25 26.34 13.37
CA HIS A 102 2.15 25.80 14.39
C HIS A 102 1.43 25.28 15.64
N GLN A 103 0.33 25.92 16.03
CA GLN A 103 -0.42 25.60 17.24
C GLN A 103 -1.50 24.53 17.04
N ILE A 104 -1.73 24.09 15.79
CA ILE A 104 -2.76 23.09 15.50
C ILE A 104 -2.39 21.75 16.15
N ARG A 105 -3.33 21.18 16.90
CA ARG A 105 -3.20 19.83 17.44
C ARG A 105 -3.71 18.81 16.43
N PHE A 106 -2.96 17.74 16.26
CA PHE A 106 -3.44 16.62 15.46
C PHE A 106 -4.58 15.91 16.19
N PRO A 107 -5.59 15.44 15.47
CA PRO A 107 -6.64 14.62 16.09
C PRO A 107 -6.01 13.34 16.65
N GLU A 108 -6.47 12.90 17.81
CA GLU A 108 -6.07 11.60 18.34
C GLU A 108 -6.65 10.52 17.43
N VAL A 109 -5.76 9.77 16.85
CA VAL A 109 -6.13 8.64 15.99
C VAL A 109 -5.73 7.37 16.72
N UNK A 110 -6.52 6.86 17.41
CA UNK A 110 -6.27 5.92 17.96
C UNK A 110 -6.01 4.98 17.10
N PRO A 111 -5.17 4.21 17.31
CA PRO A 111 -4.89 3.08 16.46
C PRO A 111 -6.03 2.08 16.50
N GLU A 112 -6.77 2.05 15.44
CA GLU A 112 -7.75 0.97 15.22
C GLU A 112 -6.95 -0.31 14.95
N ALA A 113 -7.27 -1.38 15.65
CA ALA A 113 -6.72 -2.69 15.33
C ALA A 113 -6.95 -2.97 13.84
N PRO A 114 -5.93 -3.38 13.10
CA PRO A 114 -6.12 -3.63 11.67
C PRO A 114 -7.16 -4.73 11.47
N GLU A 115 -8.12 -4.46 10.61
CA GLU A 115 -9.10 -5.47 10.19
C GLU A 115 -8.35 -6.56 9.44
N ILE A 116 -8.52 -7.81 9.85
CA ILE A 116 -7.85 -8.97 9.25
C ILE A 116 -8.86 -10.06 8.90
N LEU A 117 -8.50 -10.88 7.93
CA LEU A 117 -9.21 -12.12 7.62
C LEU A 117 -8.70 -13.23 8.53
N SER A 118 -9.56 -14.15 8.91
CA SER A 118 -9.12 -15.37 9.59
C SER A 118 -8.30 -16.26 8.63
N THR A 119 -7.59 -17.24 9.16
CA THR A 119 -6.87 -18.20 8.33
C THR A 119 -7.83 -18.96 7.40
N GLU A 120 -9.01 -19.32 7.89
CA GLU A 120 -10.05 -20.01 7.12
C GLU A 120 -10.58 -19.13 5.98
N GLU A 121 -10.81 -17.85 6.24
CA GLU A 121 -11.23 -16.89 5.20
C GLU A 121 -10.16 -16.72 4.13
N VAL A 122 -8.89 -16.66 4.54
CA VAL A 122 -7.78 -16.57 3.58
C VAL A 122 -7.72 -17.83 2.73
N VAL A 123 -7.78 -19.02 3.32
CA VAL A 123 -7.78 -20.28 2.57
C VAL A 123 -8.96 -20.33 1.57
N ALA A 124 -10.15 -19.96 2.03
CA ALA A 124 -11.33 -19.89 1.14
C ALA A 124 -11.12 -18.95 -0.04
N LEU A 125 -10.53 -17.79 0.22
CA LEU A 125 -10.19 -16.81 -0.85
C LEU A 125 -9.17 -17.38 -1.83
N LEU A 126 -8.10 -17.99 -1.32
CA LEU A 126 -7.04 -18.58 -2.15
C LEU A 126 -7.56 -19.70 -3.03
N GLU A 127 -8.54 -20.47 -2.55
CA GLU A 127 -9.07 -21.65 -3.25
C GLU A 127 -10.23 -21.34 -4.20
N THR A 128 -10.74 -20.11 -4.21
CA THR A 128 -11.86 -19.69 -5.07
C THR A 128 -11.54 -19.69 -6.58
N PRO A 129 -10.33 -19.24 -7.05
CA PRO A 129 -10.06 -19.25 -8.49
C PRO A 129 -10.06 -20.68 -9.06
N SER A 130 -10.80 -20.89 -10.14
CA SER A 130 -10.87 -22.20 -10.82
C SER A 130 -9.54 -22.56 -11.48
N LEU A 131 -9.04 -23.74 -11.21
CA LEU A 131 -7.80 -24.24 -11.82
C LEU A 131 -8.02 -24.79 -13.24
N GLU A 132 -9.25 -24.87 -13.69
CA GLU A 132 -9.62 -25.36 -15.03
C GLU A 132 -9.50 -24.29 -16.12
N HIS A 133 -9.18 -23.05 -15.73
CA HIS A 133 -9.17 -21.90 -16.64
C HIS A 133 -7.92 -21.06 -16.43
N TYR A 134 -7.28 -20.66 -17.50
CA TYR A 134 -6.01 -19.90 -17.44
C TYR A 134 -6.08 -18.62 -16.57
N LEU A 135 -7.23 -17.92 -16.58
CA LEU A 135 -7.41 -16.74 -15.70
C LEU A 135 -7.47 -17.16 -14.23
N GLY A 136 -8.07 -18.30 -13.93
CA GLY A 136 -8.11 -18.83 -12.58
C GLY A 136 -6.74 -19.28 -12.09
N LEU A 137 -5.96 -19.94 -12.93
CA LEU A 137 -4.56 -20.30 -12.61
C LEU A 137 -3.74 -19.04 -12.30
N ARG A 138 -3.88 -17.99 -13.12
CA ARG A 138 -3.23 -16.70 -12.88
C ARG A 138 -3.66 -16.09 -11.54
N ASP A 139 -4.97 -16.00 -11.33
CA ASP A 139 -5.55 -15.38 -10.13
C ASP A 139 -5.13 -16.15 -8.87
N ARG A 140 -5.13 -17.47 -8.92
CA ARG A 140 -4.66 -18.33 -7.84
C ARG A 140 -3.19 -18.07 -7.53
N ALA A 141 -2.34 -18.01 -8.57
CA ALA A 141 -0.90 -17.74 -8.41
C ALA A 141 -0.65 -16.37 -7.78
N MET A 142 -1.40 -15.34 -8.20
CA MET A 142 -1.30 -13.99 -7.63
C MET A 142 -1.66 -13.98 -6.14
N LEU A 143 -2.77 -14.62 -5.78
CA LEU A 143 -3.26 -14.63 -4.39
C LEU A 143 -2.32 -15.45 -3.48
N GLU A 144 -1.89 -16.64 -3.92
CA GLU A 144 -0.95 -17.47 -3.16
C GLU A 144 0.38 -16.73 -2.95
N LEU A 145 0.89 -16.08 -4.00
CA LEU A 145 2.15 -15.35 -3.91
C LEU A 145 2.02 -14.16 -2.96
N LEU A 146 0.94 -13.42 -3.04
CA LEU A 146 0.70 -12.26 -2.17
C LEU A 146 0.64 -12.66 -0.70
N TYR A 147 -0.07 -13.74 -0.38
CA TYR A 147 -0.19 -14.25 0.99
C TYR A 147 1.12 -14.90 1.48
N SER A 148 1.80 -15.60 0.60
CA SER A 148 3.10 -16.24 0.91
C SER A 148 4.19 -15.22 1.25
N SER A 149 4.29 -14.15 0.45
CA SER A 149 5.45 -13.25 0.46
C SER A 149 5.20 -11.88 1.07
N GLY A 150 3.95 -11.53 1.35
CA GLY A 150 3.60 -10.22 1.93
C GLY A 150 3.91 -9.03 1.02
N LEU A 151 3.98 -9.24 -0.30
CA LEU A 151 4.28 -8.18 -1.27
C LEU A 151 3.23 -7.06 -1.23
N LYS A 152 3.66 -5.84 -1.52
CA LYS A 152 2.72 -4.77 -1.90
C LYS A 152 2.12 -5.11 -3.26
N VAL A 153 0.87 -4.71 -3.50
CA VAL A 153 0.22 -4.95 -4.81
C VAL A 153 1.09 -4.40 -5.95
N LYS A 154 1.67 -3.22 -5.77
CA LYS A 154 2.56 -2.64 -6.79
C LYS A 154 3.75 -3.58 -7.08
N GLU A 155 4.39 -4.10 -6.02
CA GLU A 155 5.52 -5.03 -6.17
C GLU A 155 5.10 -6.31 -6.91
N LEU A 156 3.95 -6.89 -6.53
CA LEU A 156 3.39 -8.08 -7.19
C LEU A 156 3.19 -7.84 -8.69
N LEU A 157 2.56 -6.71 -9.03
CA LEU A 157 2.21 -6.38 -10.43
C LEU A 157 3.44 -6.03 -11.28
N GLU A 158 4.54 -5.60 -10.65
CA GLU A 158 5.79 -5.24 -11.34
C GLU A 158 6.73 -6.44 -11.53
N LEU A 159 6.39 -7.62 -10.98
CA LEU A 159 7.24 -8.83 -11.14
C LEU A 159 7.34 -9.25 -12.61
N ASP A 160 8.54 -9.67 -12.97
CA ASP A 160 8.84 -10.38 -14.21
C ASP A 160 9.15 -11.84 -13.90
N VAL A 161 9.11 -12.70 -14.92
CA VAL A 161 9.43 -14.13 -14.77
C VAL A 161 10.85 -14.30 -14.20
N ASP A 162 11.78 -13.47 -14.65
CA ASP A 162 13.20 -13.53 -14.23
C ASP A 162 13.41 -13.14 -12.75
N ASP A 163 12.40 -12.62 -12.10
CA ASP A 163 12.47 -12.33 -10.65
C ASP A 163 12.23 -13.57 -9.79
N LEU A 164 11.79 -14.68 -10.38
CA LEU A 164 11.43 -15.90 -9.66
C LEU A 164 12.62 -16.88 -9.64
N PHE A 165 12.97 -17.35 -8.46
CA PHE A 165 13.96 -18.40 -8.22
C PHE A 165 13.23 -19.60 -7.60
N LEU A 166 12.41 -20.27 -8.43
CA LEU A 166 11.45 -21.28 -7.96
C LEU A 166 12.12 -22.47 -7.27
N ASP A 167 13.29 -22.90 -7.76
CA ASP A 167 14.03 -24.02 -7.17
C ASP A 167 14.61 -23.70 -5.79
N LEU A 168 14.78 -22.40 -5.50
CA LEU A 168 15.28 -21.90 -4.21
C LEU A 168 14.15 -21.39 -3.32
N GLU A 169 12.92 -21.40 -3.84
CA GLU A 169 11.73 -20.87 -3.16
C GLU A 169 11.87 -19.39 -2.75
N PHE A 170 12.48 -18.58 -3.61
CA PHE A 170 12.66 -17.13 -3.42
C PHE A 170 12.23 -16.34 -4.64
N LEU A 171 11.88 -15.07 -4.40
CA LEU A 171 11.69 -14.09 -5.46
C LEU A 171 12.46 -12.80 -5.13
N LYS A 172 12.79 -12.05 -6.17
CA LYS A 172 13.48 -10.77 -6.07
C LYS A 172 12.46 -9.63 -6.21
N VAL A 173 12.40 -8.74 -5.24
CA VAL A 173 11.55 -7.55 -5.29
C VAL A 173 12.40 -6.37 -5.74
N ARG A 174 12.08 -5.83 -6.93
CA ARG A 174 12.73 -4.63 -7.49
C ARG A 174 11.96 -3.38 -7.01
N SER A 175 12.33 -2.87 -5.88
CA SER A 175 11.76 -1.63 -5.34
C SER A 175 12.91 -0.73 -4.86
N LYS A 176 12.59 0.43 -4.29
CA LYS A 176 13.62 1.29 -3.66
C LYS A 176 14.47 0.54 -2.64
N ARG A 177 13.93 -0.51 -2.04
CA ARG A 177 14.63 -1.47 -1.17
C ARG A 177 14.55 -2.83 -1.83
N GLU A 178 15.49 -3.08 -2.74
CA GLU A 178 15.64 -4.38 -3.38
C GLU A 178 15.86 -5.43 -2.29
N ARG A 179 15.12 -6.53 -2.37
CA ARG A 179 15.23 -7.60 -1.39
C ARG A 179 14.84 -8.95 -1.99
N MET A 180 15.37 -10.01 -1.39
CA MET A 180 14.94 -11.37 -1.66
C MET A 180 13.87 -11.76 -0.66
N VAL A 181 12.77 -12.31 -1.13
CA VAL A 181 11.60 -12.67 -0.32
C VAL A 181 11.31 -14.16 -0.50
N PRO A 182 11.15 -14.93 0.58
CA PRO A 182 10.84 -16.36 0.46
C PRO A 182 9.42 -16.57 -0.04
N MET A 183 9.21 -17.73 -0.66
CA MET A 183 7.89 -18.22 -1.08
C MET A 183 7.61 -19.56 -0.39
N THR A 184 6.35 -19.83 -0.05
CA THR A 184 5.97 -21.16 0.43
C THR A 184 6.04 -22.16 -0.72
N SER A 185 6.25 -23.44 -0.38
CA SER A 185 6.22 -24.52 -1.37
C SER A 185 4.90 -24.54 -2.14
N LYS A 186 3.79 -24.21 -1.49
CA LYS A 186 2.47 -24.13 -2.15
C LYS A 186 2.43 -23.01 -3.19
N ALA A 187 2.97 -21.84 -2.88
CA ALA A 187 3.06 -20.74 -3.85
C ALA A 187 3.92 -21.13 -5.05
N VAL A 188 5.05 -21.81 -4.82
CA VAL A 188 5.93 -22.29 -5.88
C VAL A 188 5.20 -23.30 -6.79
N GLU A 189 4.51 -24.27 -6.20
CA GLU A 189 3.70 -25.25 -6.94
C GLU A 189 2.69 -24.55 -7.87
N VAL A 190 1.90 -23.65 -7.32
CA VAL A 190 0.84 -22.94 -8.07
C VAL A 190 1.46 -22.04 -9.16
N LEU A 191 2.61 -21.41 -8.87
CA LEU A 191 3.34 -20.60 -9.86
C LEU A 191 3.84 -21.46 -11.02
N ARG A 192 4.39 -22.66 -10.75
CA ARG A 192 4.84 -23.57 -11.81
C ARG A 192 3.66 -23.95 -12.72
N ASP A 193 2.53 -24.36 -12.13
CA ASP A 193 1.33 -24.70 -12.89
C ASP A 193 0.88 -23.52 -13.76
N TYR A 194 0.85 -22.32 -13.21
CA TYR A 194 0.47 -21.12 -13.94
C TYR A 194 1.44 -20.82 -15.10
N LEU A 195 2.73 -20.88 -14.85
CA LEU A 195 3.75 -20.61 -15.89
C LEU A 195 3.66 -21.62 -17.02
N ASP A 196 3.48 -22.90 -16.68
CA ASP A 196 3.46 -24.00 -17.67
C ASP A 196 2.16 -24.04 -18.48
N GLN A 197 1.02 -23.73 -17.87
CA GLN A 197 -0.31 -24.01 -18.46
C GLN A 197 -1.05 -22.76 -18.91
N ALA A 198 -0.72 -21.57 -18.41
CA ALA A 198 -1.63 -20.43 -18.56
C ALA A 198 -0.99 -19.12 -19.00
N ARG A 199 0.22 -18.83 -18.57
CA ARG A 199 0.80 -17.49 -18.76
C ARG A 199 0.95 -17.13 -20.24
N THR A 200 1.53 -18.00 -21.03
CA THR A 200 1.83 -17.74 -22.44
C THR A 200 0.57 -17.57 -23.29
N GLU A 201 -0.53 -18.19 -22.89
CA GLU A 201 -1.83 -18.09 -23.58
C GLU A 201 -2.42 -16.69 -23.55
N ARG A 202 -1.91 -15.82 -22.67
CA ARG A 202 -2.50 -14.50 -22.45
C ARG A 202 -1.59 -13.33 -22.79
N LEU A 203 -0.35 -13.57 -23.12
CA LEU A 203 0.56 -12.49 -23.49
C LEU A 203 0.17 -11.91 -24.85
N LEU A 204 0.05 -10.57 -24.92
CA LEU A 204 -0.13 -9.86 -26.19
C LEU A 204 1.13 -10.01 -27.05
N HIS A 205 2.28 -9.96 -26.40
CA HIS A 205 3.59 -10.13 -27.01
C HIS A 205 4.32 -11.27 -26.29
N PRO A 206 4.58 -12.40 -26.98
CA PRO A 206 5.18 -13.58 -26.34
C PRO A 206 6.52 -13.33 -25.64
N GLU A 207 7.25 -12.31 -26.08
CA GLU A 207 8.54 -11.89 -25.49
C GLU A 207 8.41 -11.05 -24.22
N ASP A 208 7.19 -10.66 -23.82
CA ASP A 208 6.97 -9.85 -22.62
C ASP A 208 7.35 -10.64 -21.37
N SER A 209 8.21 -10.07 -20.54
CA SER A 209 8.68 -10.70 -19.31
C SER A 209 7.67 -10.62 -18.16
N CYS A 210 6.60 -9.81 -18.28
CA CYS A 210 5.67 -9.58 -17.17
C CYS A 210 5.10 -10.90 -16.63
N LEU A 211 5.13 -11.06 -15.30
CA LEU A 211 4.66 -12.31 -14.68
C LEU A 211 3.13 -12.46 -14.80
N PHE A 212 2.38 -11.38 -14.58
CA PHE A 212 0.93 -11.43 -14.51
C PHE A 212 0.26 -10.49 -15.53
N PRO A 213 0.02 -10.99 -16.76
CA PRO A 213 -0.74 -10.21 -17.73
C PRO A 213 -2.21 -10.06 -17.35
N GLY A 214 -2.76 -8.89 -17.67
CA GLY A 214 -4.19 -8.59 -17.55
C GLY A 214 -5.00 -9.20 -18.70
N ARG A 215 -6.27 -8.84 -18.78
CA ARG A 215 -7.17 -9.34 -19.84
C ARG A 215 -6.74 -8.95 -21.24
N ASN A 216 -6.07 -7.83 -21.38
CA ASN A 216 -5.57 -7.31 -22.66
C ASN A 216 -4.21 -7.89 -23.07
N GLY A 217 -3.64 -8.80 -22.25
CA GLY A 217 -2.37 -9.44 -22.54
C GLY A 217 -1.13 -8.63 -22.18
N THR A 218 -1.30 -7.43 -21.62
CA THR A 218 -0.21 -6.62 -21.09
C THR A 218 -0.24 -6.67 -19.55
N ARG A 219 0.79 -6.15 -18.90
CA ARG A 219 0.90 -6.13 -17.42
C ARG A 219 -0.40 -5.67 -16.76
N MET A 220 -0.87 -6.44 -15.77
CA MET A 220 -2.14 -6.15 -15.08
C MET A 220 -2.06 -4.81 -14.34
N SER A 221 -3.14 -4.03 -14.43
CA SER A 221 -3.28 -2.77 -13.69
C SER A 221 -3.77 -2.99 -12.26
N ARG A 222 -3.58 -1.99 -11.39
CA ARG A 222 -4.11 -2.02 -10.01
C ARG A 222 -5.65 -2.13 -10.00
N VAL A 223 -6.31 -1.48 -10.96
CA VAL A 223 -7.78 -1.55 -11.09
C VAL A 223 -8.21 -2.98 -11.43
N GLY A 224 -7.51 -3.62 -12.37
CA GLY A 224 -7.75 -5.02 -12.73
C GLY A 224 -7.55 -5.96 -11.55
N PHE A 225 -6.49 -5.78 -10.78
CA PHE A 225 -6.22 -6.56 -9.57
C PHE A 225 -7.35 -6.39 -8.54
N TRP A 226 -7.77 -5.15 -8.29
CA TRP A 226 -8.87 -4.82 -7.39
C TRP A 226 -10.17 -5.54 -7.78
N SER A 227 -10.51 -5.46 -9.07
CA SER A 227 -11.71 -6.10 -9.61
C SER A 227 -11.65 -7.62 -9.41
N MET A 228 -10.50 -8.22 -9.67
CA MET A 228 -10.26 -9.64 -9.48
C MET A 228 -10.44 -10.06 -8.02
N ILE A 229 -9.80 -9.36 -7.08
CA ILE A 229 -9.87 -9.71 -5.65
C ILE A 229 -11.30 -9.61 -5.10
N LYS A 230 -12.04 -8.56 -5.49
CA LYS A 230 -13.44 -8.37 -5.05
C LYS A 230 -14.33 -9.52 -5.53
N LYS A 231 -14.15 -9.94 -6.78
CA LYS A 231 -14.91 -11.04 -7.37
C LYS A 231 -14.68 -12.36 -6.62
N HIS A 232 -13.41 -12.66 -6.32
CA HIS A 232 -13.08 -13.89 -5.59
C HIS A 232 -13.52 -13.83 -4.13
N ALA A 233 -13.39 -12.68 -3.47
CA ALA A 233 -13.88 -12.49 -2.10
C ALA A 233 -15.39 -12.73 -1.99
N LEU A 234 -16.15 -12.16 -2.92
CA LEU A 234 -17.61 -12.38 -2.98
C LEU A 234 -17.94 -13.87 -3.14
N ARG A 235 -17.24 -14.55 -4.04
CA ARG A 235 -17.43 -16.01 -4.27
C ARG A 235 -17.03 -16.86 -3.07
N ALA A 236 -16.01 -16.42 -2.32
CA ALA A 236 -15.55 -17.09 -1.10
C ALA A 236 -16.49 -16.84 0.10
N GLY A 237 -17.53 -16.02 -0.07
CA GLY A 237 -18.46 -15.69 1.01
C GLY A 237 -17.89 -14.73 2.04
N ILE A 238 -16.83 -14.00 1.71
CA ILE A 238 -16.20 -13.03 2.62
C ILE A 238 -17.04 -11.76 2.62
N THR A 239 -17.69 -11.49 3.74
CA THR A 239 -18.57 -10.32 3.92
C THR A 239 -17.81 -9.08 4.40
N SER A 240 -16.64 -9.26 5.02
CA SER A 240 -15.80 -8.16 5.46
C SER A 240 -15.27 -7.37 4.25
N ARG A 241 -14.98 -6.10 4.48
CA ARG A 241 -14.53 -5.18 3.42
C ARG A 241 -13.11 -5.52 2.99
N ILE A 242 -12.99 -6.36 1.96
CA ILE A 242 -11.69 -6.82 1.48
C ILE A 242 -10.96 -5.73 0.67
N ASN A 243 -9.67 -5.64 0.88
CA ASN A 243 -8.76 -4.84 0.09
C ASN A 243 -7.36 -5.47 0.16
N PRO A 244 -6.44 -5.13 -0.79
CA PRO A 244 -5.10 -5.74 -0.78
C PRO A 244 -4.31 -5.49 0.50
N ARG A 245 -4.59 -4.39 1.20
CA ARG A 245 -3.95 -4.06 2.48
C ARG A 245 -4.39 -5.04 3.57
N ILE A 246 -5.69 -5.38 3.63
CA ILE A 246 -6.22 -6.34 4.60
C ILE A 246 -5.53 -7.70 4.42
N LEU A 247 -5.37 -8.17 3.17
CA LEU A 247 -4.69 -9.44 2.90
C LEU A 247 -3.24 -9.42 3.40
N ARG A 248 -2.52 -8.32 3.14
CA ARG A 248 -1.14 -8.14 3.62
C ARG A 248 -1.07 -8.04 5.16
N HIS A 249 -2.04 -7.35 5.79
CA HIS A 249 -2.15 -7.28 7.27
C HIS A 249 -2.43 -8.67 7.85
N SER A 250 -3.33 -9.43 7.22
CA SER A 250 -3.67 -10.80 7.64
C SER A 250 -2.42 -11.69 7.61
N PHE A 251 -1.65 -11.61 6.54
CA PHE A 251 -0.37 -12.32 6.42
C PHE A 251 0.57 -11.97 7.59
N ALA A 252 0.76 -10.67 7.86
CA ALA A 252 1.63 -10.21 8.95
C ALA A 252 1.18 -10.75 10.31
N VAL A 253 -0.12 -10.64 10.61
CA VAL A 253 -0.68 -11.10 11.89
C VAL A 253 -0.58 -12.64 12.01
N HIS A 254 -0.89 -13.37 10.94
CA HIS A 254 -0.80 -14.85 10.97
C HIS A 254 0.65 -15.33 11.19
N LEU A 255 1.63 -14.66 10.58
CA LEU A 255 3.05 -14.98 10.82
C LEU A 255 3.43 -14.73 12.30
N LEU A 256 3.01 -13.59 12.86
CA LEU A 256 3.28 -13.24 14.27
C LEU A 256 2.62 -14.23 15.22
N GLN A 257 1.37 -14.60 14.95
CA GLN A 257 0.65 -15.61 15.75
C GLN A 257 1.36 -16.95 15.72
N ASN A 258 2.05 -17.25 14.63
CA ASN A 258 2.83 -18.48 14.48
C ASN A 258 4.29 -18.35 14.96
N GLY A 259 4.69 -17.19 15.50
CA GLY A 259 5.96 -17.02 16.19
C GLY A 259 7.08 -16.31 15.41
N ILE A 260 6.79 -15.77 14.23
CA ILE A 260 7.76 -14.92 13.49
C ILE A 260 7.87 -13.57 14.23
N ASP A 261 9.07 -13.02 14.35
CA ASP A 261 9.25 -11.77 15.07
C ASP A 261 9.02 -10.52 14.21
N LEU A 262 8.86 -9.37 14.88
CA LEU A 262 8.57 -8.08 14.24
C LEU A 262 9.69 -7.59 13.31
N THR A 263 10.92 -7.90 13.64
CA THR A 263 12.08 -7.50 12.82
C THR A 263 12.02 -8.23 11.48
N ASP A 264 11.70 -9.51 11.52
CA ASP A 264 11.55 -10.34 10.31
C ASP A 264 10.36 -9.85 9.47
N ILE A 265 9.24 -9.46 10.09
CA ILE A 265 8.09 -8.86 9.40
C ILE A 265 8.52 -7.56 8.71
N ARG A 266 9.27 -6.69 9.40
CA ARG A 266 9.78 -5.45 8.81
C ARG A 266 10.59 -5.74 7.55
N ASP A 267 11.51 -6.67 7.64
CA ASP A 267 12.45 -6.99 6.55
C ASP A 267 11.71 -7.68 5.38
N LEU A 268 10.86 -8.64 5.67
CA LEU A 268 10.03 -9.33 4.67
C LEU A 268 9.15 -8.35 3.89
N PHE A 269 8.49 -7.44 4.59
CA PHE A 269 7.54 -6.49 4.00
C PHE A 269 8.23 -5.26 3.40
N GLY A 270 9.52 -5.07 3.65
CA GLY A 270 10.27 -3.91 3.17
C GLY A 270 9.83 -2.60 3.82
N TYR A 271 9.44 -2.63 5.09
CA TYR A 271 9.10 -1.41 5.83
C TYR A 271 10.37 -0.59 6.13
N VAL A 272 10.26 0.73 5.98
CA VAL A 272 11.39 1.66 6.19
C VAL A 272 11.76 1.78 7.67
N SER A 273 10.78 1.69 8.56
CA SER A 273 10.99 1.83 10.00
C SER A 273 10.29 0.73 10.78
N LEU A 274 10.77 0.49 11.99
CA LEU A 274 10.14 -0.43 12.92
C LEU A 274 8.75 0.08 13.36
N ASP A 275 8.56 1.40 13.38
CA ASP A 275 7.28 2.02 13.76
C ASP A 275 6.10 1.50 12.91
N ALA A 276 6.36 1.25 11.62
CA ALA A 276 5.32 0.70 10.72
C ALA A 276 4.91 -0.73 11.12
N THR A 277 5.76 -1.43 11.87
CA THR A 277 5.49 -2.80 12.37
C THR A 277 5.07 -2.83 13.85
N LEU A 278 5.22 -1.72 14.58
CA LEU A 278 4.83 -1.65 16.01
C LEU A 278 3.34 -1.91 16.24
N GLN A 279 2.49 -1.70 15.22
CA GLN A 279 1.08 -2.09 15.28
C GLN A 279 0.90 -3.61 15.48
N TYR A 280 1.96 -4.40 15.27
CA TYR A 280 1.96 -5.85 15.40
C TYR A 280 2.79 -6.34 16.60
N ALA A 281 3.20 -5.43 17.48
CA ALA A 281 4.24 -5.66 18.51
C ALA A 281 3.80 -6.51 19.70
N HIS A 282 3.99 -7.81 19.64
CA HIS A 282 3.86 -8.63 20.87
C HIS A 282 4.65 -9.97 20.90
N VAL A 283 5.64 -10.25 20.03
CA VAL A 283 6.34 -11.56 20.01
C VAL A 283 7.80 -11.48 19.51
N ASN A 284 8.70 -12.31 20.03
CA ASN A 284 10.16 -12.23 19.80
C ASN A 284 10.83 -13.59 19.53
N ARG A 285 11.55 -13.78 18.40
CA ARG A 285 12.37 -14.98 18.12
C ARG A 285 13.45 -14.85 17.03
N PRO A 286 14.57 -15.62 17.08
CA PRO A 286 15.66 -15.58 16.11
C PRO A 286 15.57 -16.67 15.03
N ASP A 287 16.11 -16.37 13.87
CA ASP A 287 16.33 -17.24 12.70
C ASP A 287 15.15 -17.42 11.74
N PHE A 288 14.89 -16.34 10.98
CA PHE A 288 13.73 -16.21 10.09
C PHE A 288 13.60 -17.31 9.03
N PHE A 289 14.70 -17.63 8.32
CA PHE A 289 14.60 -18.53 7.16
C PHE A 289 14.37 -20.00 7.57
N ALA A 290 14.93 -20.40 8.71
CA ALA A 290 14.71 -21.76 9.24
C ALA A 290 13.26 -21.99 9.67
N VAL A 291 12.62 -20.97 10.21
CA VAL A 291 11.26 -21.10 10.77
C VAL A 291 10.16 -20.65 9.81
N TYR A 292 10.48 -19.90 8.73
CA TYR A 292 9.46 -19.38 7.83
C TYR A 292 8.58 -20.49 7.25
N HIS A 293 9.19 -21.51 6.66
CA HIS A 293 8.44 -22.61 6.03
C HIS A 293 7.64 -23.43 7.06
N GLU A 294 8.16 -23.54 8.28
CA GLU A 294 7.48 -24.25 9.37
C GLU A 294 6.30 -23.44 9.93
N LEU A 295 6.48 -22.13 10.09
CA LEU A 295 5.51 -21.25 10.76
C LEU A 295 4.48 -20.61 9.82
N HIS A 296 4.76 -20.53 8.51
CA HIS A 296 3.80 -19.96 7.56
C HIS A 296 2.58 -20.90 7.46
N PRO A 297 1.33 -20.36 7.54
CA PRO A 297 0.13 -21.22 7.47
C PRO A 297 0.04 -22.12 6.23
N ARG A 298 0.69 -21.75 5.12
CA ARG A 298 0.70 -22.54 3.88
C ARG A 298 2.09 -23.15 3.60
N GLY A 299 3.00 -23.12 4.56
CA GLY A 299 4.36 -23.65 4.43
C GLY A 299 4.51 -25.09 4.91
N GLN A 300 3.60 -25.57 5.72
CA GLN A 300 3.67 -26.92 6.23
C GLN A 300 3.34 -27.93 5.13
N LYS A 301 4.28 -28.81 4.82
CA LYS A 301 3.98 -29.99 4.03
C LYS A 301 3.03 -30.86 4.86
N HIS A 302 1.85 -31.12 4.36
CA HIS A 302 1.06 -32.22 4.91
C HIS A 302 1.90 -33.49 4.82
N THR A 303 2.48 -33.89 5.94
CA THR A 303 2.95 -35.26 6.08
C THR A 303 1.67 -36.10 6.00
N GLU A 304 1.38 -36.60 4.81
CA GLU A 304 0.38 -37.68 4.67
C GLU A 304 0.89 -38.81 5.56
N GLY A 305 0.13 -39.08 6.59
CA GLY A 305 0.44 -40.15 7.50
C GLY A 305 0.52 -41.50 6.79
N GLU A 306 1.49 -42.28 7.13
CA GLU A 306 1.54 -43.71 6.80
C GLU A 306 0.30 -44.45 7.33
#